data_2ab51821bee0508f141d9e5729ed8718
#
_entry.id   2ab51821bee0508f141d9e5729ed8718
#
_cell.length_a   1.000
_cell.length_b   1.000
_cell.length_c   1.000
_cell.angle_alpha   90.00
_cell.angle_beta   90.00
_cell.angle_gamma   90.00
#
_symmetry.space_group_name_H-M   'P 1'
#
loop_
_entity.id
_entity.type
_entity.pdbx_description
1 polymer ?
#
loop_
_entity_poly.entity_id
_entity_poly.type
_entity_poly.pdbx_seq_one_letter_code
_entity_poly.pdbx_strand_id
1 'polypeptide(L)'
;MIPKRIRSKYQPISTRESADACFTTGTLVCCGVSDFSLRTGGDVKKSVFGKMYLLPGGESVVLDAQCSRCGQTISVFDSALDGYDACTNAPVNPAPAAEKEIRCVKCQGKHFAVRLAYEYPGRQELETLDIPETDNAFSWIWVSLACRSCGREYKNFLSFETA
;
A
#
# COMPACT_ATOMS: atom_id res chain seq x y z
N MET A 1 0.35 10.85 10.35
CA MET A 1 0.51 11.23 8.93
C MET A 1 -0.10 10.15 8.06
N ILE A 2 -0.67 10.52 6.92
CA ILE A 2 -1.29 9.59 5.97
C ILE A 2 -1.07 10.18 4.58
N PRO A 3 -0.63 9.39 3.58
CA PRO A 3 -0.39 9.87 2.23
C PRO A 3 -1.62 10.60 1.66
N LYS A 4 -1.39 11.76 1.05
CA LYS A 4 -2.45 12.66 0.57
C LYS A 4 -3.41 11.96 -0.40
N ARG A 5 -2.87 11.12 -1.29
CA ARG A 5 -3.60 10.42 -2.34
C ARG A 5 -4.71 9.51 -1.80
N ILE A 6 -4.46 8.84 -0.66
CA ILE A 6 -5.42 7.90 -0.08
C ILE A 6 -6.16 8.44 1.16
N ARG A 7 -5.84 9.65 1.62
CA ARG A 7 -6.35 10.20 2.89
C ARG A 7 -7.87 10.13 3.01
N SER A 8 -8.60 10.47 1.95
CA SER A 8 -10.07 10.43 1.92
C SER A 8 -10.65 9.01 1.88
N LYS A 9 -9.82 8.00 1.67
CA LYS A 9 -10.17 6.58 1.58
C LYS A 9 -9.53 5.75 2.69
N TYR A 10 -8.82 6.38 3.62
CA TYR A 10 -8.11 5.72 4.69
C TYR A 10 -8.83 5.92 6.02
N GLN A 11 -9.24 4.83 6.64
CA GLN A 11 -9.80 4.82 7.99
C GLN A 11 -8.72 4.38 8.97
N PRO A 12 -8.21 5.28 9.83
CA PRO A 12 -7.15 4.96 10.77
C PRO A 12 -7.64 3.97 11.84
N ILE A 13 -6.77 3.05 12.24
CA ILE A 13 -6.97 2.10 13.33
C ILE A 13 -6.06 2.46 14.51
N SER A 14 -4.78 2.72 14.25
CA SER A 14 -3.82 3.07 15.27
C SER A 14 -2.71 3.97 14.72
N THR A 15 -2.18 4.79 15.60
CA THR A 15 -0.95 5.57 15.37
C THR A 15 -0.05 5.39 16.57
N ARG A 16 1.24 5.17 16.34
CA ARG A 16 2.27 5.05 17.36
C ARG A 16 3.45 5.93 16.98
N GLU A 17 3.82 6.84 17.85
CA GLU A 17 4.98 7.72 17.68
C GLU A 17 6.09 7.31 18.64
N SER A 18 7.33 7.37 18.14
CA SER A 18 8.57 7.31 18.91
C SER A 18 9.47 8.48 18.52
N ALA A 19 10.65 8.58 19.14
CA ALA A 19 11.64 9.62 18.77
C ALA A 19 12.10 9.43 17.31
N ASP A 20 12.24 8.19 16.87
CA ASP A 20 12.90 7.84 15.61
C ASP A 20 11.93 7.54 14.46
N ALA A 21 10.67 7.23 14.77
CA ALA A 21 9.69 6.84 13.75
C ALA A 21 8.23 7.09 14.19
N CYS A 22 7.36 7.27 13.21
CA CYS A 22 5.91 7.29 13.38
C CYS A 22 5.28 6.18 12.55
N PHE A 23 4.50 5.30 13.20
CA PHE A 23 3.77 4.23 12.54
C PHE A 23 2.28 4.54 12.53
N THR A 24 1.65 4.39 11.38
CA THR A 24 0.19 4.48 11.27
C THR A 24 -0.37 3.24 10.57
N THR A 25 -1.47 2.73 11.07
CA THR A 25 -2.17 1.57 10.51
C THR A 25 -3.64 1.91 10.29
N GLY A 26 -4.19 1.50 9.17
CA GLY A 26 -5.60 1.73 8.85
C GLY A 26 -6.13 0.79 7.79
N THR A 27 -7.40 0.98 7.46
CA THR A 27 -8.12 0.20 6.45
C THR A 27 -8.51 1.09 5.29
N LEU A 28 -8.38 0.58 4.06
CA LEU A 28 -8.90 1.23 2.87
C LEU A 28 -10.43 1.12 2.85
N VAL A 29 -11.11 2.24 2.68
CA VAL A 29 -12.59 2.32 2.66
C VAL A 29 -13.03 3.23 1.51
N CYS A 30 -14.01 2.80 0.74
CA CYS A 30 -14.64 3.60 -0.30
C CYS A 30 -16.14 3.36 -0.30
N CYS A 31 -16.95 4.42 -0.34
CA CYS A 31 -18.42 4.31 -0.31
C CYS A 31 -18.95 3.53 0.91
N GLY A 32 -18.26 3.61 2.06
CA GLY A 32 -18.64 2.88 3.27
C GLY A 32 -18.34 1.39 3.25
N VAL A 33 -17.61 0.88 2.26
CA VAL A 33 -17.22 -0.54 2.16
C VAL A 33 -15.70 -0.71 2.10
N SER A 34 -15.21 -1.81 2.66
CA SER A 34 -13.83 -2.28 2.50
C SER A 34 -13.84 -3.55 1.65
N ASP A 35 -14.11 -3.38 0.36
CA ASP A 35 -14.26 -4.47 -0.61
C ASP A 35 -13.73 -3.99 -1.97
N PHE A 36 -12.60 -4.57 -2.38
CA PHE A 36 -11.84 -4.11 -3.54
C PHE A 36 -11.36 -5.27 -4.40
N SER A 37 -11.45 -5.12 -5.72
CA SER A 37 -10.61 -5.89 -6.63
C SER A 37 -9.25 -5.20 -6.78
N LEU A 38 -8.18 -5.98 -6.90
CA LEU A 38 -6.82 -5.45 -6.91
C LEU A 38 -6.11 -5.78 -8.21
N ARG A 39 -5.29 -4.82 -8.67
CA ARG A 39 -4.40 -4.98 -9.82
C ARG A 39 -3.00 -4.50 -9.47
N THR A 40 -2.00 -5.12 -10.08
CA THR A 40 -0.60 -4.77 -9.89
C THR A 40 0.20 -4.84 -11.17
N GLY A 41 1.28 -4.07 -11.24
CA GLY A 41 2.34 -4.20 -12.25
C GLY A 41 3.51 -5.09 -11.79
N GLY A 42 3.50 -5.53 -10.51
CA GLY A 42 4.51 -6.43 -9.96
C GLY A 42 4.22 -7.91 -10.23
N ASP A 43 5.00 -8.78 -9.57
CA ASP A 43 4.85 -10.23 -9.65
C ASP A 43 4.22 -10.80 -8.37
N VAL A 44 3.06 -11.41 -8.50
CA VAL A 44 2.40 -12.11 -7.40
C VAL A 44 3.02 -13.51 -7.28
N LYS A 45 3.65 -13.76 -6.14
CA LYS A 45 4.25 -15.07 -5.81
C LYS A 45 3.35 -15.82 -4.84
N LYS A 46 3.37 -17.15 -4.98
CA LYS A 46 2.61 -18.08 -4.14
C LYS A 46 3.59 -19.08 -3.54
N SER A 47 3.50 -19.28 -2.23
CA SER A 47 4.29 -20.34 -1.56
C SER A 47 3.51 -21.64 -1.53
N VAL A 48 4.24 -22.76 -1.32
CA VAL A 48 3.65 -24.09 -1.11
C VAL A 48 2.75 -24.15 0.13
N PHE A 49 2.92 -23.24 1.09
CA PHE A 49 2.08 -23.12 2.30
C PHE A 49 0.87 -22.20 2.11
N GLY A 50 0.54 -21.82 0.87
CA GLY A 50 -0.61 -20.99 0.56
C GLY A 50 -0.45 -19.52 0.96
N LYS A 51 0.77 -19.03 1.16
CA LYS A 51 1.06 -17.60 1.28
C LYS A 51 1.04 -16.95 -0.10
N MET A 52 0.65 -15.69 -0.12
CA MET A 52 0.67 -14.86 -1.33
C MET A 52 1.38 -13.55 -1.00
N TYR A 53 2.28 -13.13 -1.84
CA TYR A 53 3.00 -11.88 -1.68
C TYR A 53 3.37 -11.26 -3.02
N LEU A 54 3.48 -9.93 -3.02
CA LEU A 54 3.80 -9.14 -4.18
C LEU A 54 5.29 -8.78 -4.16
N LEU A 55 5.98 -9.12 -5.24
CA LEU A 55 7.35 -8.68 -5.49
C LEU A 55 7.34 -7.52 -6.48
N PRO A 56 8.21 -6.52 -6.30
CA PRO A 56 8.45 -5.51 -7.31
C PRO A 56 8.86 -6.14 -8.65
N GLY A 57 8.42 -5.54 -9.74
CA GLY A 57 8.93 -5.82 -11.07
C GLY A 57 10.24 -5.05 -11.29
N GLY A 58 11.38 -5.66 -10.96
CA GLY A 58 12.65 -4.95 -10.82
C GLY A 58 12.71 -4.23 -9.47
N GLU A 59 12.90 -2.90 -9.48
CA GLU A 59 12.97 -2.06 -8.27
C GLU A 59 11.69 -1.23 -8.05
N SER A 60 10.64 -1.46 -8.82
CA SER A 60 9.41 -0.66 -8.79
C SER A 60 8.16 -1.51 -8.79
N VAL A 61 7.09 -0.98 -8.20
CA VAL A 61 5.80 -1.66 -8.10
C VAL A 61 4.65 -0.65 -8.07
N VAL A 62 3.53 -1.03 -8.66
CA VAL A 62 2.26 -0.32 -8.55
C VAL A 62 1.18 -1.27 -8.05
N LEU A 63 0.31 -0.77 -7.18
CA LEU A 63 -0.85 -1.48 -6.65
C LEU A 63 -2.06 -0.57 -6.69
N ASP A 64 -3.07 -0.97 -7.45
CA ASP A 64 -4.36 -0.30 -7.58
C ASP A 64 -5.48 -1.12 -6.97
N ALA A 65 -6.45 -0.44 -6.36
CA ALA A 65 -7.66 -1.03 -5.80
C ALA A 65 -8.89 -0.41 -6.46
N GLN A 66 -9.79 -1.23 -6.96
CA GLN A 66 -11.08 -0.78 -7.50
C GLN A 66 -12.21 -1.12 -6.52
N CYS A 67 -12.95 -0.10 -6.11
CA CYS A 67 -14.08 -0.28 -5.20
C CYS A 67 -15.18 -1.13 -5.87
N SER A 68 -15.63 -2.18 -5.18
CA SER A 68 -16.70 -3.06 -5.65
C SER A 68 -18.05 -2.35 -5.80
N ARG A 69 -18.28 -1.27 -5.02
CA ARG A 69 -19.56 -0.55 -4.99
C ARG A 69 -19.68 0.51 -6.08
N CYS A 70 -18.68 1.39 -6.23
CA CYS A 70 -18.74 2.51 -7.17
C CYS A 70 -17.84 2.37 -8.39
N GLY A 71 -16.97 1.36 -8.44
CA GLY A 71 -16.03 1.14 -9.53
C GLY A 71 -14.85 2.10 -9.58
N GLN A 72 -14.74 3.05 -8.61
CA GLN A 72 -13.61 3.97 -8.55
C GLN A 72 -12.30 3.21 -8.34
N THR A 73 -11.29 3.51 -9.14
CA THR A 73 -9.93 3.03 -8.95
C THR A 73 -9.16 3.98 -8.03
N ILE A 74 -8.49 3.40 -7.04
CA ILE A 74 -7.66 4.08 -6.06
C ILE A 74 -6.24 3.56 -6.26
N SER A 75 -5.29 4.44 -6.55
CA SER A 75 -3.88 4.08 -6.53
C SER A 75 -3.44 3.94 -5.07
N VAL A 76 -3.27 2.70 -4.63
CA VAL A 76 -2.89 2.37 -3.24
C VAL A 76 -1.42 2.68 -3.01
N PHE A 77 -0.58 2.34 -3.97
CA PHE A 77 0.85 2.58 -3.93
C PHE A 77 1.44 2.60 -5.34
N ASP A 78 2.31 3.58 -5.58
CA ASP A 78 3.13 3.69 -6.78
C ASP A 78 4.54 4.12 -6.34
N SER A 79 5.51 3.22 -6.44
CA SER A 79 6.87 3.45 -6.00
C SER A 79 7.58 4.61 -6.72
N ALA A 80 7.09 5.04 -7.88
CA ALA A 80 7.62 6.20 -8.61
C ALA A 80 7.08 7.55 -8.09
N LEU A 81 5.96 7.54 -7.37
CA LEU A 81 5.23 8.75 -6.97
C LEU A 81 5.08 8.88 -5.45
N ASP A 82 5.24 7.78 -4.72
CA ASP A 82 4.97 7.70 -3.29
C ASP A 82 6.23 7.39 -2.49
N GLY A 83 6.23 7.82 -1.25
CA GLY A 83 7.27 7.51 -0.28
C GLY A 83 8.40 8.52 -0.24
N TYR A 84 9.37 8.25 0.63
CA TYR A 84 10.47 9.16 0.97
C TYR A 84 11.31 9.54 -0.26
N ASP A 85 11.77 8.57 -1.03
CA ASP A 85 12.62 8.81 -2.21
C ASP A 85 11.92 9.67 -3.27
N ALA A 86 10.62 9.43 -3.50
CA ALA A 86 9.84 10.25 -4.43
C ALA A 86 9.71 11.72 -3.99
N CYS A 87 9.78 11.99 -2.68
CA CYS A 87 9.72 13.34 -2.13
C CYS A 87 11.08 14.06 -2.08
N THR A 88 12.19 13.33 -2.05
CA THR A 88 13.54 13.88 -1.89
C THR A 88 14.31 14.05 -3.20
N ASN A 89 13.66 13.94 -4.35
CA ASN A 89 14.29 13.96 -5.68
C ASN A 89 15.32 12.86 -5.91
N ALA A 90 15.26 11.77 -5.17
CA ALA A 90 16.03 10.56 -5.47
C ALA A 90 15.63 10.00 -6.84
N PRO A 91 16.56 9.37 -7.58
CA PRO A 91 16.21 8.72 -8.83
C PRO A 91 15.25 7.54 -8.56
N VAL A 92 14.06 7.60 -9.10
CA VAL A 92 13.07 6.53 -8.98
C VAL A 92 12.80 5.90 -10.34
N ASN A 93 12.66 4.58 -10.37
CA ASN A 93 12.31 3.87 -11.59
C ASN A 93 10.79 3.94 -11.83
N PRO A 94 10.33 4.13 -13.09
CA PRO A 94 8.91 4.08 -13.38
C PRO A 94 8.33 2.70 -13.03
N ALA A 95 7.17 2.68 -12.39
CA ALA A 95 6.48 1.44 -12.09
C ALA A 95 5.77 0.89 -13.34
N PRO A 96 5.75 -0.44 -13.55
CA PRO A 96 4.97 -1.04 -14.62
C PRO A 96 3.48 -0.85 -14.38
N ALA A 97 2.69 -0.74 -15.45
CA ALA A 97 1.24 -0.54 -15.35
C ALA A 97 0.55 -1.68 -14.54
N ALA A 98 -0.50 -1.31 -13.79
CA ALA A 98 -1.28 -2.23 -12.96
C ALA A 98 -2.27 -3.04 -13.84
N GLU A 99 -1.78 -4.03 -14.57
CA GLU A 99 -2.56 -4.82 -15.51
C GLU A 99 -2.94 -6.21 -14.97
N LYS A 100 -2.18 -6.75 -14.01
CA LYS A 100 -2.38 -8.11 -13.48
C LYS A 100 -3.42 -8.11 -12.35
N GLU A 101 -4.51 -8.85 -12.54
CA GLU A 101 -5.51 -9.06 -11.48
C GLU A 101 -4.98 -9.98 -10.38
N ILE A 102 -5.22 -9.60 -9.13
CA ILE A 102 -4.85 -10.40 -7.96
C ILE A 102 -6.03 -11.30 -7.56
N ARG A 103 -5.75 -12.60 -7.38
CA ARG A 103 -6.73 -13.61 -6.96
C ARG A 103 -6.26 -14.35 -5.72
N CYS A 104 -7.21 -14.66 -4.85
CA CYS A 104 -6.97 -15.48 -3.67
C CYS A 104 -6.46 -16.87 -4.08
N VAL A 105 -5.32 -17.29 -3.53
CA VAL A 105 -4.72 -18.60 -3.86
C VAL A 105 -5.55 -19.78 -3.36
N LYS A 106 -6.41 -19.55 -2.33
CA LYS A 106 -7.25 -20.59 -1.73
C LYS A 106 -8.55 -20.82 -2.51
N CYS A 107 -9.25 -19.75 -2.88
CA CYS A 107 -10.61 -19.86 -3.44
C CYS A 107 -10.77 -19.18 -4.81
N GLN A 108 -9.71 -18.58 -5.36
CA GLN A 108 -9.72 -17.81 -6.61
C GLN A 108 -10.62 -16.55 -6.57
N GLY A 109 -11.14 -16.19 -5.40
CA GLY A 109 -11.88 -14.95 -5.20
C GLY A 109 -11.00 -13.72 -5.50
N LYS A 110 -11.61 -12.66 -6.02
CA LYS A 110 -10.92 -11.46 -6.48
C LYS A 110 -11.24 -10.21 -5.67
N HIS A 111 -11.99 -10.35 -4.61
CA HIS A 111 -12.38 -9.26 -3.71
C HIS A 111 -11.67 -9.38 -2.37
N PHE A 112 -11.10 -8.27 -1.91
CA PHE A 112 -10.30 -8.21 -0.69
C PHE A 112 -10.64 -6.99 0.15
N ALA A 113 -10.57 -7.15 1.47
CA ALA A 113 -10.35 -6.05 2.39
C ALA A 113 -8.86 -5.72 2.39
N VAL A 114 -8.52 -4.44 2.43
CA VAL A 114 -7.13 -3.94 2.34
C VAL A 114 -6.79 -3.18 3.62
N ARG A 115 -5.74 -3.64 4.32
CA ARG A 115 -5.14 -2.95 5.45
C ARG A 115 -3.80 -2.38 5.04
N LEU A 116 -3.55 -1.14 5.41
CA LEU A 116 -2.34 -0.40 5.09
C LEU A 116 -1.63 -0.01 6.39
N ALA A 117 -0.32 -0.12 6.40
CA ALA A 117 0.53 0.41 7.45
C ALA A 117 1.67 1.21 6.82
N TYR A 118 2.01 2.32 7.45
CA TYR A 118 3.09 3.19 7.03
C TYR A 118 4.04 3.45 8.17
N GLU A 119 5.33 3.49 7.87
CA GLU A 119 6.36 4.02 8.73
C GLU A 119 6.88 5.33 8.13
N TYR A 120 6.97 6.35 8.96
CA TYR A 120 7.56 7.64 8.62
C TYR A 120 8.84 7.85 9.40
N PRO A 121 9.82 8.57 8.86
CA PRO A 121 10.93 9.08 9.64
C PRO A 121 10.45 9.84 10.88
N GLY A 122 11.30 9.95 11.88
CA GLY A 122 10.97 10.69 13.10
C GLY A 122 10.63 12.15 12.83
N ARG A 123 9.86 12.77 13.75
CA ARG A 123 9.41 14.16 13.58
C ARG A 123 10.56 15.11 13.32
N GLN A 124 11.66 14.97 14.06
CA GLN A 124 12.83 15.84 13.91
C GLN A 124 13.46 15.73 12.51
N GLU A 125 13.52 14.54 11.95
CA GLU A 125 14.01 14.33 10.59
C GLU A 125 13.05 14.95 9.56
N LEU A 126 11.75 14.73 9.71
CA LEU A 126 10.72 15.31 8.83
C LEU A 126 10.72 16.85 8.86
N GLU A 127 10.98 17.47 10.02
CA GLU A 127 11.08 18.92 10.15
C GLU A 127 12.33 19.50 9.43
N THR A 128 13.37 18.69 9.22
CA THR A 128 14.57 19.10 8.47
C THR A 128 14.44 18.91 6.96
N LEU A 129 13.44 18.16 6.52
CA LEU A 129 13.19 17.94 5.10
C LEU A 129 12.56 19.19 4.46
N ASP A 130 13.23 19.76 3.48
CA ASP A 130 12.71 20.88 2.68
C ASP A 130 11.79 20.33 1.56
N ILE A 131 10.72 19.62 1.95
CA ILE A 131 9.72 19.07 1.03
C ILE A 131 8.33 19.58 1.39
N PRO A 132 7.51 19.94 0.37
CA PRO A 132 6.20 20.57 0.61
C PRO A 132 5.14 19.59 1.15
N GLU A 133 5.32 18.28 1.00
CA GLU A 133 4.33 17.25 1.36
C GLU A 133 4.93 16.13 2.21
N THR A 134 5.27 16.43 3.46
CA THR A 134 5.82 15.44 4.42
C THR A 134 4.90 14.25 4.68
N ASP A 135 3.59 14.42 4.55
CA ASP A 135 2.62 13.33 4.67
C ASP A 135 2.83 12.19 3.64
N ASN A 136 3.51 12.47 2.54
CA ASN A 136 3.85 11.46 1.54
C ASN A 136 5.26 10.87 1.72
N ALA A 137 6.05 11.37 2.67
CA ALA A 137 7.44 10.97 2.89
C ALA A 137 7.55 9.79 3.87
N PHE A 138 6.78 8.74 3.68
CA PHE A 138 6.94 7.50 4.45
C PHE A 138 8.14 6.69 3.95
N SER A 139 8.84 6.03 4.88
CA SER A 139 10.01 5.18 4.59
C SER A 139 9.63 3.75 4.23
N TRP A 140 8.51 3.26 4.76
CA TRP A 140 7.98 1.92 4.48
C TRP A 140 6.48 1.92 4.31
N ILE A 141 6.00 1.02 3.44
CA ILE A 141 4.60 0.63 3.34
C ILE A 141 4.44 -0.89 3.48
N TRP A 142 3.44 -1.31 4.25
CA TRP A 142 2.96 -2.69 4.29
C TRP A 142 1.50 -2.73 3.89
N VAL A 143 1.18 -3.66 3.00
CA VAL A 143 -0.20 -3.94 2.59
C VAL A 143 -0.55 -5.35 3.00
N SER A 144 -1.64 -5.52 3.73
CA SER A 144 -2.18 -6.83 4.09
C SER A 144 -3.58 -6.98 3.50
N LEU A 145 -3.90 -8.18 3.05
CA LEU A 145 -5.16 -8.49 2.39
C LEU A 145 -5.96 -9.52 3.18
N ALA A 146 -7.28 -9.41 3.16
CA ALA A 146 -8.19 -10.46 3.61
C ALA A 146 -9.20 -10.77 2.49
N CYS A 147 -9.24 -12.02 2.03
CA CYS A 147 -10.17 -12.44 0.98
C CYS A 147 -11.61 -12.35 1.49
N ARG A 148 -12.46 -11.64 0.76
CA ARG A 148 -13.88 -11.46 1.13
C ARG A 148 -14.71 -12.73 0.95
N SER A 149 -14.27 -13.65 0.09
CA SER A 149 -14.99 -14.90 -0.19
C SER A 149 -14.70 -15.99 0.83
N CYS A 150 -13.43 -16.20 1.23
CA CYS A 150 -13.05 -17.30 2.13
C CYS A 150 -12.44 -16.87 3.45
N GLY A 151 -12.27 -15.57 3.67
CA GLY A 151 -11.70 -15.00 4.89
C GLY A 151 -10.17 -15.19 5.06
N ARG A 152 -9.48 -15.81 4.09
CA ARG A 152 -8.03 -16.00 4.18
C ARG A 152 -7.31 -14.67 4.25
N GLU A 153 -6.41 -14.54 5.24
CA GLU A 153 -5.57 -13.37 5.41
C GLU A 153 -4.19 -13.58 4.79
N TYR A 154 -3.68 -12.53 4.15
CA TYR A 154 -2.34 -12.45 3.58
C TYR A 154 -1.62 -11.26 4.22
N LYS A 155 -0.96 -11.52 5.35
CA LYS A 155 -0.19 -10.48 6.07
C LYS A 155 1.03 -10.09 5.26
N ASN A 156 1.30 -8.78 5.21
CA ASN A 156 2.43 -8.22 4.45
C ASN A 156 2.48 -8.73 3.00
N PHE A 157 1.32 -8.77 2.34
CA PHE A 157 1.23 -9.09 0.91
C PHE A 157 2.19 -8.24 0.08
N LEU A 158 2.30 -6.96 0.39
CA LEU A 158 3.36 -6.08 -0.07
C LEU A 158 4.11 -5.55 1.16
N SER A 159 5.43 -5.54 1.09
CA SER A 159 6.33 -4.84 1.99
C SER A 159 7.36 -4.11 1.13
N PHE A 160 7.39 -2.79 1.18
CA PHE A 160 8.23 -1.98 0.33
C PHE A 160 8.90 -0.85 1.10
N GLU A 161 10.22 -0.77 1.00
CA GLU A 161 11.05 0.32 1.50
C GLU A 161 11.15 1.40 0.43
N THR A 162 10.90 2.65 0.82
CA THR A 162 10.93 3.81 -0.07
C THR A 162 12.06 4.77 0.24
N ALA A 163 12.95 4.40 1.18
CA ALA A 163 14.09 5.21 1.63
C ALA A 163 15.39 4.43 1.61
#